data_2508ecbd574461cb5dbe2859aa12ebb5
#
_entry.id   2508ecbd574461cb5dbe2859aa12ebb5
#
_cell.length_a   1.000
_cell.length_b   1.000
_cell.length_c   1.000
_cell.angle_alpha   90.00
_cell.angle_beta   90.00
_cell.angle_gamma   90.00
#
_symmetry.space_group_name_H-M   'P 1'
#
loop_
_entity.id
_entity.type
_entity.pdbx_description
1 polymer ?
#
loop_
_entity_poly.entity_id
_entity_poly.type
_entity_poly.pdbx_seq_one_letter_code
_entity_poly.pdbx_strand_id
1 'polypeptide(L)'
;MRQAIRFMLALVPFWLASAPAVRAQGAPDPTVYVVRYIEVTPGSETQGATLVKTLADASRKEAGAMRFEVAQRTAPANQFITFEVWKDQAALDAHNGAAHKQFLDTVQSVLIAPVDDRPCVAIDVAAVQTTSAGAIYAITHVDVAPPNTDAGIALLKSVAGPSRKEGGNLAFDALQQTARKNHFEVVEIWGDQKAEDAHEGNSATKDYRAKVQPLLGAHYDRRWYRQL
;
A
#
# COMPACT_ATOMS: atom_id res chain seq x y z
N MET A 1 63.45 -42.61 54.93
CA MET A 1 62.37 -43.03 53.99
C MET A 1 61.32 -41.93 53.89
N ARG A 2 61.36 -41.12 52.80
CA ARG A 2 60.38 -40.05 52.52
C ARG A 2 59.64 -40.45 51.26
N GLN A 3 58.33 -40.78 51.41
CA GLN A 3 57.41 -41.01 50.27
C GLN A 3 56.92 -39.69 49.74
N ALA A 4 57.08 -39.47 48.45
CA ALA A 4 56.58 -38.32 47.69
C ALA A 4 55.20 -38.71 47.12
N ILE A 5 54.17 -38.01 47.56
CA ILE A 5 52.79 -38.11 47.02
C ILE A 5 52.76 -37.23 45.76
N ARG A 6 52.49 -37.84 44.60
CA ARG A 6 52.24 -37.13 43.33
C ARG A 6 50.74 -36.86 43.22
N PHE A 7 50.37 -35.57 43.23
CA PHE A 7 49.02 -35.16 42.89
C PHE A 7 48.89 -35.09 41.35
N MET A 8 48.00 -35.87 40.80
CA MET A 8 47.64 -35.86 39.39
C MET A 8 46.49 -34.85 39.20
N LEU A 9 46.76 -33.70 38.56
CA LEU A 9 45.75 -32.72 38.20
C LEU A 9 45.03 -33.23 36.92
N ALA A 10 43.74 -33.58 37.04
CA ALA A 10 42.88 -33.89 35.91
C ALA A 10 42.36 -32.58 35.30
N LEU A 11 42.78 -32.27 34.08
CA LEU A 11 42.24 -31.20 33.25
C LEU A 11 40.89 -31.64 32.70
N VAL A 12 39.81 -31.01 33.13
CA VAL A 12 38.47 -31.17 32.56
C VAL A 12 38.35 -30.16 31.38
N PRO A 13 38.08 -30.60 30.15
CA PRO A 13 37.88 -29.67 29.04
C PRO A 13 36.50 -28.99 29.18
N PHE A 14 36.52 -27.65 29.30
CA PHE A 14 35.33 -26.81 29.29
C PHE A 14 34.83 -26.67 27.85
N TRP A 15 33.77 -27.39 27.48
CA TRP A 15 33.08 -27.20 26.21
C TRP A 15 32.23 -25.93 26.30
N LEU A 16 32.69 -24.85 25.64
CA LEU A 16 31.89 -23.67 25.37
C LEU A 16 30.82 -24.02 24.30
N ALA A 17 29.63 -24.33 24.73
CA ALA A 17 28.46 -24.45 23.85
C ALA A 17 28.17 -23.05 23.32
N SER A 18 28.43 -22.79 22.04
CA SER A 18 28.02 -21.60 21.33
C SER A 18 26.48 -21.64 21.20
N ALA A 19 25.78 -20.79 21.95
CA ALA A 19 24.34 -20.60 21.78
C ALA A 19 24.09 -20.05 20.35
N PRO A 20 23.09 -20.56 19.62
CA PRO A 20 22.73 -19.99 18.32
C PRO A 20 22.31 -18.53 18.53
N ALA A 21 22.93 -17.62 17.78
CA ALA A 21 22.52 -16.22 17.75
C ALA A 21 21.06 -16.15 17.31
N VAL A 22 20.16 -15.77 18.21
CA VAL A 22 18.80 -15.41 17.88
C VAL A 22 18.90 -14.18 16.97
N ARG A 23 18.61 -14.36 15.68
CA ARG A 23 18.47 -13.23 14.77
C ARG A 23 17.38 -12.33 15.35
N ALA A 24 17.74 -11.13 15.75
CA ALA A 24 16.79 -10.09 16.07
C ALA A 24 15.89 -9.93 14.84
N GLN A 25 14.58 -10.19 14.99
CA GLN A 25 13.60 -9.82 13.99
C GLN A 25 13.74 -8.31 13.81
N GLY A 26 14.02 -7.87 12.57
CA GLY A 26 14.13 -6.46 12.25
C GLY A 26 12.87 -5.73 12.75
N ALA A 27 13.04 -4.47 13.20
CA ALA A 27 11.90 -3.63 13.56
C ALA A 27 10.88 -3.63 12.41
N PRO A 28 9.56 -3.59 12.69
CA PRO A 28 8.54 -3.47 11.66
C PRO A 28 8.86 -2.29 10.75
N ASP A 29 8.58 -2.43 9.45
CA ASP A 29 8.70 -1.32 8.51
C ASP A 29 7.81 -0.16 8.97
N PRO A 30 8.36 1.03 9.27
CA PRO A 30 7.58 2.16 9.76
C PRO A 30 6.79 2.88 8.67
N THR A 31 6.96 2.48 7.40
CA THR A 31 6.30 3.10 6.24
C THR A 31 4.78 3.03 6.35
N VAL A 32 4.14 4.17 6.13
CA VAL A 32 2.68 4.30 6.16
C VAL A 32 2.17 4.59 4.76
N TYR A 33 1.11 3.90 4.39
CA TYR A 33 0.40 4.06 3.12
C TYR A 33 -0.97 4.65 3.38
N VAL A 34 -1.43 5.55 2.52
CA VAL A 34 -2.80 6.09 2.59
C VAL A 34 -3.41 6.11 1.20
N VAL A 35 -4.62 5.58 1.08
CA VAL A 35 -5.49 5.81 -0.10
C VAL A 35 -6.63 6.71 0.35
N ARG A 36 -6.78 7.88 -0.29
CA ARG A 36 -7.90 8.79 0.01
C ARG A 36 -8.83 8.87 -1.19
N TYR A 37 -10.12 8.80 -0.93
CA TYR A 37 -11.15 9.00 -1.94
C TYR A 37 -11.83 10.34 -1.71
N ILE A 38 -11.87 11.15 -2.76
CA ILE A 38 -12.37 12.51 -2.76
C ILE A 38 -13.47 12.59 -3.81
N GLU A 39 -14.65 13.04 -3.42
CA GLU A 39 -15.77 13.21 -4.34
C GLU A 39 -16.32 14.63 -4.27
N VAL A 40 -16.29 15.31 -5.41
CA VAL A 40 -16.80 16.68 -5.52
C VAL A 40 -18.16 16.72 -6.20
N THR A 41 -18.88 17.81 -6.02
CA THR A 41 -20.17 18.05 -6.67
C THR A 41 -20.02 17.97 -8.18
N PRO A 42 -20.89 17.26 -8.91
CA PRO A 42 -20.92 17.28 -10.37
C PRO A 42 -20.95 18.71 -10.92
N GLY A 43 -20.07 19.00 -11.88
CA GLY A 43 -19.82 20.35 -12.39
C GLY A 43 -18.63 21.06 -11.73
N SER A 44 -18.07 20.51 -10.64
CA SER A 44 -16.87 21.03 -9.97
C SER A 44 -15.60 20.23 -10.28
N GLU A 45 -15.60 19.40 -11.32
CA GLU A 45 -14.49 18.50 -11.66
C GLU A 45 -13.18 19.26 -11.91
N THR A 46 -13.24 20.37 -12.64
CA THR A 46 -12.06 21.22 -12.93
C THR A 46 -11.50 21.84 -11.66
N GLN A 47 -12.38 22.34 -10.78
CA GLN A 47 -11.96 22.90 -9.49
C GLN A 47 -11.37 21.81 -8.60
N GLY A 48 -12.02 20.63 -8.52
CA GLY A 48 -11.53 19.47 -7.78
C GLY A 48 -10.13 19.06 -8.25
N ALA A 49 -9.94 18.92 -9.58
CA ALA A 49 -8.64 18.57 -10.17
C ALA A 49 -7.56 19.61 -9.82
N THR A 50 -7.87 20.90 -9.84
CA THR A 50 -6.94 21.96 -9.47
C THR A 50 -6.54 21.87 -8.00
N LEU A 51 -7.50 21.67 -7.09
CA LEU A 51 -7.26 21.55 -5.67
C LEU A 51 -6.40 20.32 -5.32
N VAL A 52 -6.71 19.16 -5.92
CA VAL A 52 -5.97 17.91 -5.71
C VAL A 52 -4.53 18.03 -6.25
N LYS A 53 -4.31 18.68 -7.39
CA LYS A 53 -2.96 18.99 -7.91
C LYS A 53 -2.17 19.90 -6.97
N THR A 54 -2.81 20.95 -6.45
CA THR A 54 -2.19 21.87 -5.50
C THR A 54 -1.77 21.13 -4.22
N LEU A 55 -2.62 20.24 -3.71
CA LEU A 55 -2.28 19.36 -2.60
C LEU A 55 -1.04 18.52 -2.93
N ALA A 56 -1.02 17.85 -4.09
CA ALA A 56 0.10 17.00 -4.50
C ALA A 56 1.43 17.78 -4.57
N ASP A 57 1.40 18.98 -5.16
CA ASP A 57 2.59 19.83 -5.29
C ASP A 57 3.14 20.32 -3.95
N ALA A 58 2.28 20.55 -2.97
CA ALA A 58 2.66 20.87 -1.60
C ALA A 58 3.22 19.62 -0.89
N SER A 59 2.47 18.52 -0.92
CA SER A 59 2.79 17.29 -0.18
C SER A 59 4.09 16.64 -0.61
N ARG A 60 4.41 16.68 -1.91
CA ARG A 60 5.69 16.14 -2.44
C ARG A 60 6.93 16.85 -1.90
N LYS A 61 6.77 18.04 -1.34
CA LYS A 61 7.85 18.85 -0.73
C LYS A 61 7.97 18.64 0.77
N GLU A 62 7.03 17.96 1.39
CA GLU A 62 7.02 17.74 2.83
C GLU A 62 8.07 16.71 3.26
N ALA A 63 8.63 16.91 4.43
CA ALA A 63 9.64 16.02 4.99
C ALA A 63 9.03 14.62 5.26
N GLY A 64 9.61 13.58 4.65
CA GLY A 64 9.15 12.20 4.79
C GLY A 64 8.11 11.76 3.78
N ALA A 65 7.70 12.62 2.83
CA ALA A 65 6.96 12.19 1.65
C ALA A 65 7.86 11.31 0.77
N MET A 66 7.48 10.05 0.57
CA MET A 66 8.20 9.11 -0.28
C MET A 66 7.55 9.01 -1.65
N ARG A 67 6.21 9.08 -1.68
CA ARG A 67 5.40 9.06 -2.91
C ARG A 67 4.09 9.79 -2.68
N PHE A 68 3.64 10.57 -3.65
CA PHE A 68 2.34 11.22 -3.62
C PHE A 68 1.77 11.27 -5.03
N GLU A 69 0.82 10.40 -5.31
CA GLU A 69 0.15 10.27 -6.59
C GLU A 69 -1.27 10.83 -6.50
N VAL A 70 -1.71 11.44 -7.57
CA VAL A 70 -3.10 11.93 -7.70
C VAL A 70 -3.67 11.53 -9.04
N ALA A 71 -4.92 11.06 -9.02
CA ALA A 71 -5.58 10.62 -10.22
C ALA A 71 -7.08 10.95 -10.17
N GLN A 72 -7.66 11.18 -11.34
CA GLN A 72 -9.09 11.44 -11.54
C GLN A 72 -9.77 10.20 -12.11
N ARG A 73 -10.92 9.84 -11.56
CA ARG A 73 -11.71 8.71 -12.05
C ARG A 73 -12.15 8.94 -13.49
N THR A 74 -12.08 7.89 -14.30
CA THR A 74 -12.46 7.97 -15.71
C THR A 74 -13.97 8.15 -15.92
N ALA A 75 -14.77 7.54 -15.04
CA ALA A 75 -16.23 7.71 -14.97
C ALA A 75 -16.76 7.24 -13.60
N PRO A 76 -17.46 8.11 -12.85
CA PRO A 76 -17.68 9.53 -13.09
C PRO A 76 -16.46 10.40 -12.80
N ALA A 77 -16.28 11.51 -13.50
CA ALA A 77 -15.09 12.36 -13.44
C ALA A 77 -15.00 13.26 -12.18
N ASN A 78 -16.05 13.31 -11.37
CA ASN A 78 -16.08 14.08 -10.11
C ASN A 78 -15.42 13.36 -8.93
N GLN A 79 -14.79 12.21 -9.16
CA GLN A 79 -14.08 11.44 -8.14
C GLN A 79 -12.57 11.46 -8.40
N PHE A 80 -11.83 11.61 -7.30
CA PHE A 80 -10.36 11.66 -7.31
C PHE A 80 -9.82 10.72 -6.25
N ILE A 81 -8.56 10.31 -6.41
CA ILE A 81 -7.80 9.63 -5.37
C ILE A 81 -6.48 10.32 -5.12
N THR A 82 -5.98 10.23 -3.89
CA THR A 82 -4.56 10.30 -3.60
C THR A 82 -4.05 8.92 -3.20
N PHE A 83 -2.84 8.59 -3.62
CA PHE A 83 -2.08 7.47 -3.09
C PHE A 83 -0.78 8.01 -2.51
N GLU A 84 -0.59 7.80 -1.22
CA GLU A 84 0.45 8.43 -0.44
C GLU A 84 1.31 7.38 0.25
N VAL A 85 2.63 7.59 0.23
CA VAL A 85 3.59 6.77 0.96
C VAL A 85 4.45 7.71 1.80
N TRP A 86 4.39 7.52 3.11
CA TRP A 86 5.11 8.30 4.10
C TRP A 86 6.14 7.44 4.83
N LYS A 87 7.31 8.01 5.13
CA LYS A 87 8.41 7.29 5.78
C LYS A 87 8.03 6.71 7.15
N ASP A 88 7.09 7.36 7.86
CA ASP A 88 6.60 6.97 9.18
C ASP A 88 5.31 7.71 9.55
N GLN A 89 4.68 7.33 10.65
CA GLN A 89 3.46 7.95 11.16
C GLN A 89 3.66 9.44 11.49
N ALA A 90 4.82 9.84 11.99
CA ALA A 90 5.06 11.24 12.35
C ALA A 90 5.06 12.15 11.10
N ALA A 91 5.57 11.65 9.96
CA ALA A 91 5.51 12.38 8.69
C ALA A 91 4.06 12.51 8.19
N LEU A 92 3.25 11.46 8.29
CA LEU A 92 1.82 11.52 7.96
C LEU A 92 1.07 12.48 8.87
N ASP A 93 1.33 12.47 10.18
CA ASP A 93 0.69 13.37 11.13
C ASP A 93 1.02 14.84 10.85
N ALA A 94 2.28 15.12 10.48
CA ALA A 94 2.70 16.46 10.06
C ALA A 94 1.96 16.91 8.79
N HIS A 95 1.85 16.04 7.77
CA HIS A 95 1.07 16.28 6.55
C HIS A 95 -0.40 16.57 6.86
N ASN A 96 -1.02 15.75 7.70
CA ASN A 96 -2.42 15.93 8.09
C ASN A 96 -2.67 17.26 8.82
N GLY A 97 -1.70 17.76 9.57
CA GLY A 97 -1.76 19.05 10.24
C GLY A 97 -1.43 20.27 9.35
N ALA A 98 -0.86 20.06 8.17
CA ALA A 98 -0.38 21.12 7.26
C ALA A 98 -1.10 21.08 5.90
N ALA A 99 -0.47 20.53 4.86
CA ALA A 99 -1.01 20.59 3.49
C ALA A 99 -2.38 19.91 3.34
N HIS A 100 -2.60 18.77 4.01
CA HIS A 100 -3.90 18.10 3.95
C HIS A 100 -4.99 18.92 4.67
N LYS A 101 -4.69 19.49 5.83
CA LYS A 101 -5.65 20.39 6.51
C LYS A 101 -6.04 21.57 5.63
N GLN A 102 -5.06 22.24 5.01
CA GLN A 102 -5.32 23.34 4.10
C GLN A 102 -6.16 22.92 2.90
N PHE A 103 -5.91 21.74 2.35
CA PHE A 103 -6.73 21.15 1.29
C PHE A 103 -8.18 20.96 1.75
N LEU A 104 -8.40 20.35 2.94
CA LEU A 104 -9.75 20.13 3.47
C LEU A 104 -10.50 21.44 3.67
N ASP A 105 -9.85 22.47 4.23
CA ASP A 105 -10.45 23.81 4.43
C ASP A 105 -10.90 24.44 3.09
N THR A 106 -10.18 24.15 2.00
CA THR A 106 -10.44 24.72 0.68
C THR A 106 -11.45 23.92 -0.14
N VAL A 107 -11.37 22.57 -0.10
CA VAL A 107 -12.20 21.67 -0.91
C VAL A 107 -13.60 21.50 -0.34
N GLN A 108 -13.81 21.81 0.94
CA GLN A 108 -15.07 21.60 1.66
C GLN A 108 -16.30 22.18 0.93
N SER A 109 -16.13 23.32 0.24
CA SER A 109 -17.23 24.00 -0.46
C SER A 109 -17.76 23.23 -1.68
N VAL A 110 -17.00 22.26 -2.18
CA VAL A 110 -17.34 21.46 -3.37
C VAL A 110 -17.46 19.96 -3.08
N LEU A 111 -17.14 19.50 -1.87
CA LEU A 111 -17.32 18.08 -1.49
C LEU A 111 -18.78 17.71 -1.40
N ILE A 112 -19.16 16.50 -1.86
CA ILE A 112 -20.48 15.91 -1.62
C ILE A 112 -20.51 14.97 -0.42
N ALA A 113 -19.33 14.51 0.01
CA ALA A 113 -19.14 13.68 1.20
C ALA A 113 -17.79 14.01 1.84
N PRO A 114 -17.58 13.73 3.13
CA PRO A 114 -16.26 13.79 3.74
C PRO A 114 -15.24 12.96 2.95
N VAL A 115 -13.99 13.40 2.91
CA VAL A 115 -12.90 12.61 2.32
C VAL A 115 -12.80 11.27 3.06
N ASP A 116 -12.76 10.18 2.31
CA ASP A 116 -12.62 8.83 2.86
C ASP A 116 -11.14 8.47 2.94
N ASP A 117 -10.58 8.60 4.15
CA ASP A 117 -9.18 8.33 4.46
C ASP A 117 -9.00 6.87 4.85
N ARG A 118 -8.11 6.16 4.13
CA ARG A 118 -7.80 4.75 4.39
C ARG A 118 -6.32 4.54 4.66
N PRO A 119 -5.86 4.75 5.91
CA PRO A 119 -4.51 4.40 6.31
C PRO A 119 -4.30 2.89 6.23
N CYS A 120 -3.15 2.47 5.68
CA CYS A 120 -2.83 1.09 5.39
C CYS A 120 -1.39 0.74 5.82
N VAL A 121 -1.15 -0.56 5.95
CA VAL A 121 0.16 -1.18 6.03
C VAL A 121 0.40 -2.07 4.81
N ALA A 122 1.65 -2.27 4.46
CA ALA A 122 2.02 -3.13 3.34
C ALA A 122 1.67 -4.60 3.60
N ILE A 123 1.04 -5.26 2.62
CA ILE A 123 0.98 -6.72 2.51
C ILE A 123 2.09 -7.19 1.59
N ASP A 124 2.15 -6.60 0.40
CA ASP A 124 3.16 -6.86 -0.63
C ASP A 124 3.23 -5.63 -1.55
N VAL A 125 4.32 -4.89 -1.50
CA VAL A 125 4.51 -3.63 -2.22
C VAL A 125 5.77 -3.69 -3.09
N ALA A 126 5.76 -2.93 -4.18
CA ALA A 126 6.92 -2.82 -5.06
C ALA A 126 7.83 -1.65 -4.66
N ALA A 127 9.08 -1.72 -5.11
CA ALA A 127 9.92 -0.53 -5.15
C ALA A 127 9.25 0.54 -6.02
N VAL A 128 9.36 1.80 -5.59
CA VAL A 128 8.74 2.94 -6.28
C VAL A 128 9.28 3.03 -7.71
N GLN A 129 8.39 2.95 -8.71
CA GLN A 129 8.72 3.19 -10.10
C GLN A 129 8.17 4.55 -10.54
N THR A 130 8.87 5.18 -11.48
CA THR A 130 8.41 6.45 -12.05
C THR A 130 7.16 6.20 -12.90
N THR A 131 6.08 6.92 -12.62
CA THR A 131 4.88 6.89 -13.43
C THR A 131 5.08 7.67 -14.72
N SER A 132 4.52 7.18 -15.82
CA SER A 132 4.57 7.84 -17.13
C SER A 132 3.31 8.67 -17.37
N ALA A 133 3.43 9.73 -18.16
CA ALA A 133 2.26 10.46 -18.63
C ALA A 133 1.30 9.50 -19.37
N GLY A 134 0.02 9.52 -19.03
CA GLY A 134 -0.98 8.61 -19.59
C GLY A 134 -1.16 7.29 -18.85
N ALA A 135 -0.43 7.07 -17.76
CA ALA A 135 -0.61 5.89 -16.91
C ALA A 135 -2.08 5.73 -16.44
N ILE A 136 -2.50 4.47 -16.40
CA ILE A 136 -3.81 4.06 -15.89
C ILE A 136 -3.61 3.56 -14.46
N TYR A 137 -4.41 4.08 -13.55
CA TYR A 137 -4.50 3.61 -12.17
C TYR A 137 -5.75 2.75 -12.03
N ALA A 138 -5.59 1.52 -11.57
CA ALA A 138 -6.70 0.69 -11.14
C ALA A 138 -6.61 0.53 -9.63
N ILE A 139 -7.59 1.09 -8.93
CA ILE A 139 -7.68 1.00 -7.47
C ILE A 139 -8.80 0.04 -7.14
N THR A 140 -8.46 -1.01 -6.40
CA THR A 140 -9.44 -2.03 -6.02
C THR A 140 -9.57 -2.10 -4.51
N HIS A 141 -10.80 -1.91 -4.01
CA HIS A 141 -11.15 -2.22 -2.64
C HIS A 141 -11.64 -3.67 -2.56
N VAL A 142 -10.97 -4.47 -1.75
CA VAL A 142 -11.31 -5.87 -1.50
C VAL A 142 -11.70 -6.02 -0.04
N ASP A 143 -12.98 -6.34 0.20
CA ASP A 143 -13.53 -6.60 1.51
C ASP A 143 -13.83 -8.10 1.62
N VAL A 144 -13.06 -8.82 2.42
CA VAL A 144 -13.34 -10.23 2.71
C VAL A 144 -14.11 -10.36 4.03
N ALA A 145 -14.90 -11.42 4.18
CA ALA A 145 -15.50 -11.71 5.46
C ALA A 145 -14.41 -11.88 6.53
N PRO A 146 -14.58 -11.37 7.78
CA PRO A 146 -13.52 -11.35 8.79
C PRO A 146 -12.79 -12.67 9.03
N PRO A 147 -13.44 -13.85 9.01
CA PRO A 147 -12.74 -15.13 9.16
C PRO A 147 -11.79 -15.46 7.99
N ASN A 148 -11.95 -14.79 6.85
CA ASN A 148 -11.18 -15.04 5.62
C ASN A 148 -9.98 -14.09 5.46
N THR A 149 -9.67 -13.27 6.48
CA THR A 149 -8.62 -12.24 6.39
C THR A 149 -7.27 -12.82 5.95
N ASP A 150 -6.80 -13.89 6.57
CA ASP A 150 -5.50 -14.50 6.26
C ASP A 150 -5.49 -15.13 4.86
N ALA A 151 -6.60 -15.74 4.44
CA ALA A 151 -6.75 -16.27 3.09
C ALA A 151 -6.72 -15.15 2.04
N GLY A 152 -7.38 -14.03 2.31
CA GLY A 152 -7.32 -12.82 1.47
C GLY A 152 -5.90 -12.30 1.30
N ILE A 153 -5.14 -12.17 2.41
CA ILE A 153 -3.73 -11.76 2.39
C ILE A 153 -2.89 -12.73 1.54
N ALA A 154 -3.07 -14.05 1.72
CA ALA A 154 -2.33 -15.05 0.96
C ALA A 154 -2.61 -14.96 -0.55
N LEU A 155 -3.86 -14.75 -0.94
CA LEU A 155 -4.24 -14.56 -2.34
C LEU A 155 -3.64 -13.28 -2.93
N LEU A 156 -3.67 -12.16 -2.22
CA LEU A 156 -3.06 -10.90 -2.67
C LEU A 156 -1.56 -11.06 -2.89
N LYS A 157 -0.84 -11.72 -1.98
CA LYS A 157 0.58 -12.04 -2.16
C LYS A 157 0.82 -12.92 -3.37
N SER A 158 -0.06 -13.86 -3.65
CA SER A 158 0.10 -14.79 -4.77
C SER A 158 -0.04 -14.13 -6.14
N VAL A 159 -0.85 -13.09 -6.26
CA VAL A 159 -1.07 -12.37 -7.52
C VAL A 159 -0.08 -11.21 -7.72
N ALA A 160 0.39 -10.57 -6.65
CA ALA A 160 1.24 -9.39 -6.74
C ALA A 160 2.55 -9.63 -7.51
N GLY A 161 3.28 -10.69 -7.18
CA GLY A 161 4.54 -11.02 -7.84
C GLY A 161 4.44 -11.31 -9.34
N PRO A 162 3.49 -12.15 -9.80
CA PRO A 162 3.19 -12.33 -11.21
C PRO A 162 2.81 -11.04 -11.92
N SER A 163 1.88 -10.25 -11.37
CA SER A 163 1.40 -9.01 -11.97
C SER A 163 2.50 -7.98 -12.22
N ARG A 164 3.48 -7.88 -11.31
CA ARG A 164 4.64 -6.99 -11.50
C ARG A 164 5.56 -7.38 -12.65
N LYS A 165 5.47 -8.61 -13.14
CA LYS A 165 6.26 -9.11 -14.27
C LYS A 165 5.56 -8.94 -15.61
N GLU A 166 4.31 -8.50 -15.60
CA GLU A 166 3.54 -8.27 -16.81
C GLU A 166 4.03 -7.03 -17.56
N GLY A 167 3.99 -7.09 -18.88
CA GLY A 167 4.40 -5.97 -19.72
C GLY A 167 3.56 -4.73 -19.46
N GLY A 168 4.22 -3.60 -19.21
CA GLY A 168 3.57 -2.32 -18.92
C GLY A 168 3.12 -2.13 -17.48
N ASN A 169 3.36 -3.11 -16.56
CA ASN A 169 3.15 -2.87 -15.14
C ASN A 169 4.17 -1.85 -14.62
N LEU A 170 3.71 -0.82 -13.94
CA LEU A 170 4.53 0.20 -13.27
C LEU A 170 4.49 0.06 -11.74
N ALA A 171 3.38 -0.42 -11.20
CA ALA A 171 3.24 -0.78 -9.79
C ALA A 171 2.09 -1.77 -9.58
N PHE A 172 2.24 -2.62 -8.57
CA PHE A 172 1.17 -3.46 -8.01
C PHE A 172 1.41 -3.54 -6.51
N ASP A 173 0.67 -2.75 -5.75
CA ASP A 173 0.81 -2.61 -4.31
C ASP A 173 -0.44 -3.17 -3.62
N ALA A 174 -0.26 -4.21 -2.82
CA ALA A 174 -1.31 -4.79 -2.00
C ALA A 174 -1.16 -4.31 -0.56
N LEU A 175 -2.21 -3.72 -0.01
CA LEU A 175 -2.24 -3.03 1.27
C LEU A 175 -3.38 -3.54 2.15
N GLN A 176 -3.20 -3.50 3.47
CA GLN A 176 -4.23 -3.80 4.46
C GLN A 176 -4.61 -2.55 5.24
N GLN A 177 -5.88 -2.24 5.35
CA GLN A 177 -6.35 -1.12 6.16
C GLN A 177 -6.00 -1.32 7.65
N THR A 178 -5.55 -0.26 8.30
CA THR A 178 -5.16 -0.33 9.72
C THR A 178 -6.37 -0.49 10.65
N ALA A 179 -7.47 0.17 10.31
CA ALA A 179 -8.71 0.16 11.10
C ALA A 179 -9.56 -1.09 10.89
N ARG A 180 -9.53 -1.67 9.68
CA ARG A 180 -10.35 -2.83 9.29
C ARG A 180 -9.46 -3.89 8.65
N LYS A 181 -9.04 -4.88 9.43
CA LYS A 181 -8.04 -5.87 9.01
C LYS A 181 -8.49 -6.80 7.87
N ASN A 182 -9.78 -6.94 7.66
CA ASN A 182 -10.38 -7.69 6.56
C ASN A 182 -10.62 -6.84 5.29
N HIS A 183 -10.21 -5.57 5.27
CA HIS A 183 -10.30 -4.67 4.12
C HIS A 183 -8.91 -4.41 3.54
N PHE A 184 -8.81 -4.51 2.23
CA PHE A 184 -7.57 -4.34 1.49
C PHE A 184 -7.74 -3.30 0.39
N GLU A 185 -6.64 -2.60 0.09
CA GLU A 185 -6.52 -1.73 -1.08
C GLU A 185 -5.47 -2.32 -2.01
N VAL A 186 -5.79 -2.49 -3.27
CA VAL A 186 -4.83 -2.86 -4.31
C VAL A 186 -4.67 -1.65 -5.22
N VAL A 187 -3.45 -1.14 -5.28
CA VAL A 187 -3.07 0.00 -6.12
C VAL A 187 -2.23 -0.52 -7.28
N GLU A 188 -2.81 -0.50 -8.46
CA GLU A 188 -2.15 -0.92 -9.69
C GLU A 188 -1.92 0.29 -10.58
N ILE A 189 -0.74 0.35 -11.20
CA ILE A 189 -0.40 1.37 -12.18
C ILE A 189 0.11 0.68 -13.43
N TRP A 190 -0.49 1.02 -14.55
CA TRP A 190 -0.20 0.46 -15.87
C TRP A 190 0.23 1.56 -16.81
N GLY A 191 1.19 1.29 -17.69
CA GLY A 191 1.74 2.27 -18.62
C GLY A 191 0.71 2.82 -19.61
N ASP A 192 -0.27 2.01 -19.97
CA ASP A 192 -1.38 2.38 -20.85
C ASP A 192 -2.58 1.42 -20.65
N GLN A 193 -3.70 1.73 -21.34
CA GLN A 193 -4.91 0.93 -21.31
C GLN A 193 -4.69 -0.48 -21.84
N LYS A 194 -3.82 -0.67 -22.85
CA LYS A 194 -3.56 -1.97 -23.44
C LYS A 194 -2.89 -2.92 -22.45
N ALA A 195 -1.97 -2.40 -21.63
CA ALA A 195 -1.31 -3.16 -20.58
C ALA A 195 -2.31 -3.56 -19.48
N GLU A 196 -3.20 -2.66 -19.10
CA GLU A 196 -4.27 -2.92 -18.13
C GLU A 196 -5.26 -3.97 -18.66
N ASP A 197 -5.71 -3.83 -19.91
CA ASP A 197 -6.61 -4.82 -20.54
C ASP A 197 -5.96 -6.22 -20.63
N ALA A 198 -4.65 -6.28 -20.88
CA ALA A 198 -3.90 -7.53 -20.93
C ALA A 198 -3.84 -8.18 -19.54
N HIS A 199 -3.63 -7.40 -18.47
CA HIS A 199 -3.68 -7.85 -17.08
C HIS A 199 -5.06 -8.42 -16.73
N GLU A 200 -6.14 -7.73 -17.10
CA GLU A 200 -7.52 -8.21 -16.88
C GLU A 200 -7.78 -9.56 -17.57
N GLY A 201 -7.17 -9.76 -18.75
CA GLY A 201 -7.24 -11.00 -19.50
C GLY A 201 -6.35 -12.14 -19.00
N ASN A 202 -5.38 -11.84 -18.13
CA ASN A 202 -4.35 -12.78 -17.67
C ASN A 202 -4.95 -13.92 -16.84
N SER A 203 -4.40 -15.13 -17.01
CA SER A 203 -4.87 -16.32 -16.29
C SER A 203 -4.66 -16.21 -14.78
N ALA A 204 -3.53 -15.62 -14.33
CA ALA A 204 -3.25 -15.44 -12.90
C ALA A 204 -4.24 -14.48 -12.23
N THR A 205 -4.61 -13.39 -12.92
CA THR A 205 -5.63 -12.44 -12.46
C THR A 205 -7.01 -13.08 -12.37
N LYS A 206 -7.39 -13.84 -13.39
CA LYS A 206 -8.67 -14.61 -13.40
C LYS A 206 -8.72 -15.66 -12.30
N ASP A 207 -7.64 -16.39 -12.08
CA ASP A 207 -7.52 -17.38 -11.02
C ASP A 207 -7.62 -16.73 -9.61
N TYR A 208 -6.92 -15.61 -9.41
CA TYR A 208 -7.04 -14.82 -8.18
C TYR A 208 -8.50 -14.39 -7.94
N ARG A 209 -9.17 -13.82 -8.94
CA ARG A 209 -10.57 -13.38 -8.81
C ARG A 209 -11.53 -14.52 -8.51
N ALA A 210 -11.36 -15.65 -9.17
CA ALA A 210 -12.17 -16.84 -8.90
C ALA A 210 -12.01 -17.34 -7.47
N LYS A 211 -10.78 -17.28 -6.93
CA LYS A 211 -10.46 -17.72 -5.56
C LYS A 211 -10.89 -16.73 -4.49
N VAL A 212 -10.81 -15.41 -4.76
CA VAL A 212 -11.21 -14.40 -3.78
C VAL A 212 -12.73 -14.23 -3.70
N GLN A 213 -13.45 -14.49 -4.80
CA GLN A 213 -14.90 -14.29 -4.89
C GLN A 213 -15.69 -14.96 -3.74
N PRO A 214 -15.47 -16.23 -3.36
CA PRO A 214 -16.19 -16.87 -2.26
C PRO A 214 -15.78 -16.36 -0.88
N LEU A 215 -14.70 -15.58 -0.76
CA LEU A 215 -14.21 -15.01 0.49
C LEU A 215 -14.79 -13.62 0.78
N LEU A 216 -15.37 -12.98 -0.22
CA LEU A 216 -15.82 -11.59 -0.14
C LEU A 216 -16.95 -11.40 0.87
N GLY A 217 -16.86 -10.30 1.65
CA GLY A 217 -17.91 -9.77 2.51
C GLY A 217 -18.74 -8.68 1.83
N ALA A 218 -18.21 -8.07 0.76
CA ALA A 218 -18.87 -7.05 -0.05
C ALA A 218 -18.50 -7.23 -1.54
N HIS A 219 -19.11 -6.41 -2.40
CA HIS A 219 -18.78 -6.43 -3.82
C HIS A 219 -17.31 -6.07 -4.07
N TYR A 220 -16.67 -6.75 -5.03
CA TYR A 220 -15.35 -6.43 -5.53
C TYR A 220 -15.41 -5.07 -6.24
N ASP A 221 -14.85 -4.01 -5.62
CA ASP A 221 -14.97 -2.64 -6.11
C ASP A 221 -13.64 -2.21 -6.76
N ARG A 222 -13.56 -2.33 -8.09
CA ARG A 222 -12.43 -1.91 -8.91
C ARG A 222 -12.80 -0.66 -9.70
N ARG A 223 -11.94 0.37 -9.60
CA ARG A 223 -12.16 1.68 -10.22
C ARG A 223 -10.94 2.11 -10.99
N TRP A 224 -11.16 2.73 -12.16
CA TRP A 224 -10.11 3.21 -13.04
C TRP A 224 -9.97 4.72 -12.98
N TYR A 225 -8.72 5.17 -12.96
CA TYR A 225 -8.36 6.57 -12.87
C TYR A 225 -7.27 6.89 -13.89
N ARG A 226 -7.15 8.18 -14.27
CA ARG A 226 -6.05 8.71 -15.05
C ARG A 226 -5.25 9.67 -14.17
N GLN A 227 -3.93 9.65 -14.35
CA GLN A 227 -3.05 10.59 -13.67
C GLN A 227 -3.45 12.02 -13.99
N LEU A 228 -3.38 12.92 -12.99
CA LEU A 228 -3.66 14.34 -13.10
C LEU A 228 -2.39 15.16 -13.39
#